data_e9e273cc8122ec834bcbbbe56b872afb
#
_entry.id   e9e273cc8122ec834bcbbbe56b872afb
#
_cell.length_a   1.000
_cell.length_b   1.000
_cell.length_c   1.000
_cell.angle_alpha   90.00
_cell.angle_beta   90.00
_cell.angle_gamma   90.00
#
_symmetry.space_group_name_H-M   'P 1'
#
loop_
_entity.id
_entity.type
_entity.pdbx_description
1 polymer ?
#
loop_
_entity_poly.entity_id
_entity_poly.type
_entity_poly.pdbx_seq_one_letter_code
_entity_poly.pdbx_strand_id
1 'polypeptide(L)'
;MWMRLAAVVAFALVPRAYAQAPVPAVPLTLDDAIVRVALDHPELRLIDAQRPVLEARRDAALLRPPMQLGVELENLLGSGDTRGVQGAEATVSLSGVLERGDKLDARRMLAQANIDALAPQRATARLDLLAETARRYLAVAQAQSALQIANTDIEQRRRAVAAARLRLQAGASPESVLFTAQAMLAQAELDRDRAIEEASAARLSLAALWGARTPDFSRVSGDALQLPALRDFASLNDDLQRAPELAELLGEQRIREAQLQLVRTRSRPDWNWQVGVRNSRADNATSLVGGFSIPLGSARRAAPEIREAEADLALLPYQRQARQQQLYATLAEAHGRYVTARLEVQRMQADVLPQLQKAERAAEQAWRAGAASYMEWAQLQAMRIESRQRQLDAAIAAQTALIEIQRLTGQGMLATDATVAVENAG
;
A
#
# COMPACT_ATOMS: atom_id res chain seq x y z
N MET A 1 48.58 25.79 -61.71
CA MET A 1 49.16 26.97 -61.06
C MET A 1 48.10 27.64 -60.21
N TRP A 2 48.38 27.78 -58.93
CA TRP A 2 47.64 28.49 -57.82
C TRP A 2 46.57 27.77 -57.10
N MET A 3 46.98 27.10 -56.03
CA MET A 3 46.22 26.70 -54.81
C MET A 3 45.81 27.95 -54.02
N ARG A 4 44.58 28.00 -53.60
CA ARG A 4 44.18 28.89 -52.52
C ARG A 4 43.70 28.02 -51.34
N LEU A 5 44.47 27.98 -50.26
CA LEU A 5 44.09 27.47 -48.93
C LEU A 5 43.05 28.41 -48.33
N ALA A 6 41.91 27.87 -47.92
CA ALA A 6 40.97 28.53 -47.03
C ALA A 6 41.08 27.85 -45.67
N ALA A 7 41.58 28.55 -44.67
CA ALA A 7 41.62 28.15 -43.27
C ALA A 7 40.25 28.39 -42.66
N VAL A 8 39.56 27.31 -42.26
CA VAL A 8 38.32 27.37 -41.48
C VAL A 8 38.70 27.41 -39.99
N VAL A 9 38.53 28.55 -39.36
CA VAL A 9 38.63 28.72 -37.90
C VAL A 9 37.31 28.22 -37.28
N ALA A 10 37.31 27.02 -36.68
CA ALA A 10 36.21 26.50 -35.91
C ALA A 10 36.21 27.16 -34.49
N PHE A 11 35.30 28.07 -34.27
CA PHE A 11 34.99 28.62 -32.93
C PHE A 11 34.25 27.55 -32.13
N ALA A 12 34.94 26.89 -31.20
CA ALA A 12 34.31 25.98 -30.24
C ALA A 12 33.50 26.82 -29.21
N LEU A 13 32.19 26.87 -29.40
CA LEU A 13 31.24 27.32 -28.39
C LEU A 13 31.17 26.26 -27.28
N VAL A 14 31.89 26.47 -26.19
CA VAL A 14 31.74 25.71 -24.95
C VAL A 14 30.45 26.17 -24.27
N PRO A 15 29.42 25.34 -24.15
CA PRO A 15 28.23 25.71 -23.36
C PRO A 15 28.66 25.83 -21.88
N ARG A 16 28.64 27.05 -21.37
CA ARG A 16 28.70 27.27 -19.92
C ARG A 16 27.44 26.64 -19.31
N ALA A 17 27.57 25.47 -18.74
CA ALA A 17 26.58 24.93 -17.80
C ALA A 17 26.52 25.91 -16.62
N TYR A 18 25.50 26.74 -16.57
CA TYR A 18 25.14 27.46 -15.36
C TYR A 18 24.74 26.39 -14.34
N ALA A 19 25.63 26.10 -13.39
CA ALA A 19 25.28 25.41 -12.19
C ALA A 19 24.21 26.26 -11.50
N GLN A 20 22.95 25.84 -11.60
CA GLN A 20 21.89 26.42 -10.81
C GLN A 20 22.30 26.24 -9.35
N ALA A 21 22.45 27.38 -8.63
CA ALA A 21 22.63 27.35 -7.20
C ALA A 21 21.50 26.49 -6.60
N PRO A 22 21.81 25.59 -5.65
CA PRO A 22 20.78 24.77 -5.05
C PRO A 22 19.75 25.71 -4.40
N VAL A 23 18.54 25.73 -4.95
CA VAL A 23 17.40 26.37 -4.31
C VAL A 23 17.31 25.72 -2.93
N PRO A 24 17.24 26.50 -1.82
CA PRO A 24 17.10 25.92 -0.50
C PRO A 24 15.83 25.04 -0.52
N ALA A 25 16.03 23.74 -0.47
CA ALA A 25 14.92 22.80 -0.55
C ALA A 25 14.00 23.03 0.64
N VAL A 26 12.77 23.48 0.35
CA VAL A 26 11.73 23.68 1.37
C VAL A 26 11.53 22.32 2.06
N PRO A 27 11.43 22.28 3.40
CA PRO A 27 11.14 21.03 4.09
C PRO A 27 9.84 20.42 3.57
N LEU A 28 9.88 19.14 3.22
CA LEU A 28 8.68 18.42 2.77
C LEU A 28 7.72 18.26 3.96
N THR A 29 6.44 18.61 3.76
CA THR A 29 5.39 18.33 4.76
C THR A 29 4.80 16.92 4.55
N LEU A 30 4.12 16.38 5.57
CA LEU A 30 3.41 15.12 5.43
C LEU A 30 2.28 15.26 4.39
N ASP A 31 1.57 16.38 4.39
CA ASP A 31 0.48 16.67 3.46
C ASP A 31 0.99 16.70 2.01
N ASP A 32 2.13 17.36 1.76
CA ASP A 32 2.75 17.35 0.42
C ASP A 32 3.13 15.95 -0.04
N ALA A 33 3.69 15.12 0.85
CA ALA A 33 4.04 13.74 0.55
C ALA A 33 2.81 12.89 0.21
N ILE A 34 1.73 13.05 0.99
CA ILE A 34 0.44 12.38 0.78
C ILE A 34 -0.17 12.78 -0.57
N VAL A 35 -0.18 14.07 -0.90
CA VAL A 35 -0.72 14.56 -2.19
C VAL A 35 0.06 13.98 -3.37
N ARG A 36 1.40 13.97 -3.31
CA ARG A 36 2.25 13.40 -4.36
C ARG A 36 1.95 11.91 -4.58
N VAL A 37 1.85 11.15 -3.49
CA VAL A 37 1.57 9.70 -3.55
C VAL A 37 0.15 9.43 -4.04
N ALA A 38 -0.85 10.18 -3.57
CA ALA A 38 -2.24 9.98 -3.96
C ALA A 38 -2.51 10.23 -5.45
N LEU A 39 -1.72 11.12 -6.09
CA LEU A 39 -1.85 11.43 -7.52
C LEU A 39 -1.15 10.40 -8.42
N ASP A 40 0.01 9.89 -8.01
CA ASP A 40 0.92 9.20 -8.93
C ASP A 40 1.16 7.72 -8.60
N HIS A 41 0.71 7.22 -7.46
CA HIS A 41 1.03 5.86 -7.06
C HIS A 41 0.41 4.80 -7.97
N PRO A 42 1.21 3.85 -8.50
CA PRO A 42 0.77 2.86 -9.48
C PRO A 42 -0.35 1.95 -8.96
N GLU A 43 -0.40 1.65 -7.67
CA GLU A 43 -1.40 0.76 -7.07
C GLU A 43 -2.82 1.31 -7.19
N LEU A 44 -3.03 2.61 -6.94
CA LEU A 44 -4.34 3.23 -7.12
C LEU A 44 -4.75 3.29 -8.60
N ARG A 45 -3.77 3.60 -9.48
CA ARG A 45 -3.99 3.56 -10.93
C ARG A 45 -4.32 2.16 -11.43
N LEU A 46 -3.74 1.11 -10.84
CA LEU A 46 -4.02 -0.28 -11.19
C LEU A 46 -5.48 -0.64 -10.89
N ILE A 47 -5.99 -0.22 -9.71
CA ILE A 47 -7.39 -0.45 -9.35
C ILE A 47 -8.33 0.30 -10.30
N ASP A 48 -8.03 1.56 -10.62
CA ASP A 48 -8.81 2.36 -11.56
C ASP A 48 -8.79 1.75 -12.98
N ALA A 49 -7.65 1.19 -13.41
CA ALA A 49 -7.49 0.50 -14.68
C ALA A 49 -8.22 -0.85 -14.76
N GLN A 50 -8.65 -1.44 -13.65
CA GLN A 50 -9.49 -2.65 -13.65
C GLN A 50 -10.93 -2.36 -14.08
N ARG A 51 -11.44 -1.14 -13.89
CA ARG A 51 -12.81 -0.77 -14.22
C ARG A 51 -13.17 -1.05 -15.69
N PRO A 52 -12.43 -0.56 -16.71
CA PRO A 52 -12.77 -0.84 -18.11
C PRO A 52 -12.70 -2.33 -18.45
N VAL A 53 -11.83 -3.10 -17.77
CA VAL A 53 -11.76 -4.56 -17.93
C VAL A 53 -13.05 -5.22 -17.44
N LEU A 54 -13.56 -4.81 -16.27
CA LEU A 54 -14.79 -5.34 -15.69
C LEU A 54 -16.02 -4.87 -16.50
N GLU A 55 -16.01 -3.66 -17.00
CA GLU A 55 -17.06 -3.14 -17.90
C GLU A 55 -17.11 -3.93 -19.20
N ALA A 56 -15.98 -4.21 -19.83
CA ALA A 56 -15.91 -5.07 -21.01
C ALA A 56 -16.38 -6.51 -20.72
N ARG A 57 -16.05 -7.06 -19.54
CA ARG A 57 -16.55 -8.36 -19.08
C ARG A 57 -18.06 -8.34 -18.87
N ARG A 58 -18.60 -7.26 -18.31
CA ARG A 58 -20.05 -7.07 -18.19
C ARG A 58 -20.71 -7.04 -19.57
N ASP A 59 -20.18 -6.29 -20.51
CA ASP A 59 -20.72 -6.19 -21.84
C ASP A 59 -20.67 -7.54 -22.57
N ALA A 60 -19.58 -8.29 -22.42
CA ALA A 60 -19.49 -9.67 -22.91
C ALA A 60 -20.51 -10.61 -22.25
N ALA A 61 -20.73 -10.48 -20.93
CA ALA A 61 -21.70 -11.28 -20.18
C ALA A 61 -23.17 -11.02 -20.60
N LEU A 62 -23.45 -9.85 -21.20
CA LEU A 62 -24.76 -9.47 -21.72
C LEU A 62 -25.05 -10.01 -23.13
N LEU A 63 -24.06 -10.58 -23.82
CA LEU A 63 -24.25 -11.18 -25.12
C LEU A 63 -25.06 -12.47 -24.97
N ARG A 64 -26.05 -12.59 -25.81
CA ARG A 64 -26.81 -13.86 -25.98
C ARG A 64 -25.95 -14.86 -26.75
N PRO A 65 -26.19 -16.16 -26.59
CA PRO A 65 -25.55 -17.16 -27.43
C PRO A 65 -25.73 -16.83 -28.91
N PRO A 66 -24.66 -16.93 -29.72
CA PRO A 66 -24.76 -16.62 -31.15
C PRO A 66 -25.63 -17.63 -31.88
N MET A 67 -26.34 -17.18 -32.91
CA MET A 67 -26.93 -18.07 -33.89
C MET A 67 -25.84 -18.68 -34.76
N GLN A 68 -26.04 -19.94 -35.15
CA GLN A 68 -25.11 -20.70 -35.98
C GLN A 68 -25.75 -21.05 -37.30
N LEU A 69 -25.07 -20.75 -38.40
CA LEU A 69 -25.43 -21.25 -39.74
C LEU A 69 -24.67 -22.55 -39.97
N GLY A 70 -25.40 -23.62 -40.14
CA GLY A 70 -24.89 -24.96 -40.45
C GLY A 70 -25.13 -25.34 -41.89
N VAL A 71 -24.18 -26.00 -42.51
CA VAL A 71 -24.36 -26.70 -43.79
C VAL A 71 -23.95 -28.15 -43.56
N GLU A 72 -24.90 -29.06 -43.82
CA GLU A 72 -24.70 -30.50 -43.66
C GLU A 72 -24.91 -31.17 -44.99
N LEU A 73 -23.96 -32.04 -45.36
CA LEU A 73 -24.01 -32.81 -46.59
C LEU A 73 -24.02 -34.30 -46.19
N GLU A 74 -25.09 -34.97 -46.53
CA GLU A 74 -25.28 -36.38 -46.16
C GLU A 74 -25.34 -37.26 -47.45
N ASN A 75 -25.15 -38.56 -47.29
CA ASN A 75 -25.22 -39.56 -48.36
C ASN A 75 -24.33 -39.27 -49.58
N LEU A 76 -23.15 -38.66 -49.34
CA LEU A 76 -22.14 -38.45 -50.38
C LEU A 76 -21.23 -39.69 -50.49
N LEU A 77 -20.92 -40.09 -51.72
CA LEU A 77 -19.97 -41.17 -52.02
C LEU A 77 -20.34 -42.55 -51.41
N GLY A 78 -21.66 -42.78 -51.21
CA GLY A 78 -22.18 -44.01 -50.69
C GLY A 78 -22.16 -45.18 -51.71
N SER A 79 -22.70 -46.35 -51.30
CA SER A 79 -22.91 -47.56 -52.12
C SER A 79 -24.38 -47.90 -52.17
N GLY A 80 -24.81 -48.79 -53.10
CA GLY A 80 -26.21 -49.17 -53.31
C GLY A 80 -27.01 -47.97 -53.86
N ASP A 81 -28.18 -47.69 -53.29
CA ASP A 81 -29.09 -46.62 -53.72
C ASP A 81 -28.51 -45.20 -53.49
N THR A 82 -27.46 -45.07 -52.71
CA THR A 82 -26.74 -43.80 -52.46
C THR A 82 -25.43 -43.68 -53.23
N ARG A 83 -25.25 -44.48 -54.30
CA ARG A 83 -23.96 -44.51 -55.04
C ARG A 83 -23.60 -43.13 -55.62
N GLY A 84 -22.34 -42.72 -55.31
CA GLY A 84 -21.79 -41.46 -55.77
C GLY A 84 -22.54 -40.28 -55.18
N VAL A 85 -23.11 -39.40 -56.02
CA VAL A 85 -23.86 -38.21 -55.59
C VAL A 85 -25.38 -38.35 -55.81
N GLN A 86 -25.86 -39.54 -56.22
CA GLN A 86 -27.26 -39.75 -56.55
C GLN A 86 -28.21 -39.66 -55.34
N GLY A 87 -27.72 -40.09 -54.16
CA GLY A 87 -28.41 -39.99 -52.88
C GLY A 87 -28.08 -38.71 -52.08
N ALA A 88 -27.33 -37.81 -52.64
CA ALA A 88 -26.83 -36.64 -51.90
C ALA A 88 -27.96 -35.77 -51.35
N GLU A 89 -27.84 -35.46 -50.06
CA GLU A 89 -28.71 -34.49 -49.39
C GLU A 89 -27.86 -33.29 -48.89
N ALA A 90 -28.36 -32.10 -49.13
CA ALA A 90 -27.77 -30.87 -48.65
C ALA A 90 -28.76 -30.16 -47.73
N THR A 91 -28.37 -29.92 -46.47
CA THR A 91 -29.18 -29.18 -45.50
C THR A 91 -28.48 -27.88 -45.15
N VAL A 92 -29.16 -26.77 -45.32
CA VAL A 92 -28.73 -25.47 -44.78
C VAL A 92 -29.65 -25.14 -43.63
N SER A 93 -29.07 -24.94 -42.44
CA SER A 93 -29.84 -24.72 -41.20
C SER A 93 -29.36 -23.52 -40.43
N LEU A 94 -30.27 -22.83 -39.77
CA LEU A 94 -30.02 -21.82 -38.75
C LEU A 94 -30.40 -22.41 -37.39
N SER A 95 -29.49 -22.38 -36.44
CA SER A 95 -29.73 -22.86 -35.09
C SER A 95 -29.38 -21.81 -34.04
N GLY A 96 -29.97 -21.94 -32.88
CA GLY A 96 -29.69 -21.02 -31.76
C GLY A 96 -30.14 -21.61 -30.45
N VAL A 97 -29.71 -20.93 -29.37
CA VAL A 97 -30.04 -21.25 -27.99
C VAL A 97 -30.99 -20.20 -27.43
N LEU A 98 -32.12 -20.65 -26.91
CA LEU A 98 -33.05 -19.79 -26.17
C LEU A 98 -32.76 -19.97 -24.69
N GLU A 99 -32.00 -19.00 -24.11
CA GLU A 99 -31.71 -19.01 -22.70
C GLU A 99 -32.98 -18.81 -21.88
N ARG A 100 -33.12 -19.57 -20.81
CA ARG A 100 -34.26 -19.52 -19.89
C ARG A 100 -33.79 -19.33 -18.47
N GLY A 101 -34.68 -18.77 -17.61
CA GLY A 101 -34.44 -18.69 -16.18
C GLY A 101 -33.60 -17.50 -15.76
N ASP A 102 -33.73 -16.39 -16.44
CA ASP A 102 -33.16 -15.09 -16.10
C ASP A 102 -31.61 -15.10 -16.07
N LYS A 103 -31.00 -15.99 -16.89
CA LYS A 103 -29.52 -16.16 -16.96
C LYS A 103 -28.80 -14.87 -17.31
N LEU A 104 -29.37 -14.10 -18.24
CA LEU A 104 -28.81 -12.81 -18.66
C LEU A 104 -28.78 -11.82 -17.51
N ASP A 105 -29.89 -11.71 -16.76
CA ASP A 105 -29.97 -10.80 -15.61
C ASP A 105 -29.05 -11.23 -14.47
N ALA A 106 -28.96 -12.54 -14.22
CA ALA A 106 -28.02 -13.07 -13.21
C ALA A 106 -26.55 -12.79 -13.58
N ARG A 107 -26.16 -12.96 -14.86
CA ARG A 107 -24.83 -12.58 -15.35
C ARG A 107 -24.58 -11.07 -15.20
N ARG A 108 -25.57 -10.24 -15.49
CA ARG A 108 -25.50 -8.80 -15.32
C ARG A 108 -25.29 -8.41 -13.85
N MET A 109 -26.07 -9.00 -12.95
CA MET A 109 -25.95 -8.73 -11.50
C MET A 109 -24.57 -9.09 -10.99
N LEU A 110 -24.03 -10.25 -11.37
CA LEU A 110 -22.68 -10.66 -10.97
C LEU A 110 -21.61 -9.71 -11.53
N ALA A 111 -21.70 -9.35 -12.81
CA ALA A 111 -20.75 -8.44 -13.42
C ALA A 111 -20.81 -7.04 -12.77
N GLN A 112 -22.01 -6.55 -12.44
CA GLN A 112 -22.19 -5.27 -11.75
C GLN A 112 -21.66 -5.32 -10.32
N ALA A 113 -21.91 -6.40 -9.57
CA ALA A 113 -21.36 -6.58 -8.23
C ALA A 113 -19.82 -6.53 -8.19
N ASN A 114 -19.15 -7.11 -9.21
CA ASN A 114 -17.71 -7.03 -9.35
C ASN A 114 -17.22 -5.59 -9.62
N ILE A 115 -17.94 -4.80 -10.40
CA ILE A 115 -17.61 -3.39 -10.63
C ILE A 115 -17.80 -2.58 -9.35
N ASP A 116 -18.90 -2.80 -8.63
CA ASP A 116 -19.23 -2.07 -7.40
C ASP A 116 -18.23 -2.38 -6.26
N ALA A 117 -17.60 -3.55 -6.27
CA ALA A 117 -16.59 -3.93 -5.30
C ALA A 117 -15.27 -3.14 -5.46
N LEU A 118 -15.02 -2.49 -6.60
CA LEU A 118 -13.80 -1.68 -6.79
C LEU A 118 -13.75 -0.47 -5.86
N ALA A 119 -14.88 0.15 -5.54
CA ALA A 119 -14.90 1.35 -4.71
C ALA A 119 -14.40 1.11 -3.28
N PRO A 120 -14.90 0.12 -2.51
CA PRO A 120 -14.34 -0.20 -1.20
C PRO A 120 -12.90 -0.70 -1.27
N GLN A 121 -12.51 -1.51 -2.27
CA GLN A 121 -11.13 -1.94 -2.46
C GLN A 121 -10.19 -0.75 -2.65
N ARG A 122 -10.59 0.23 -3.47
CA ARG A 122 -9.82 1.46 -3.66
C ARG A 122 -9.71 2.28 -2.37
N ALA A 123 -10.77 2.31 -1.56
CA ALA A 123 -10.77 3.03 -0.29
C ALA A 123 -9.77 2.42 0.71
N THR A 124 -9.76 1.09 0.85
CA THR A 124 -8.79 0.38 1.70
C THR A 124 -7.37 0.58 1.19
N ALA A 125 -7.10 0.33 -0.10
CA ALA A 125 -5.78 0.51 -0.69
C ALA A 125 -5.26 1.96 -0.50
N ARG A 126 -6.16 2.95 -0.60
CA ARG A 126 -5.80 4.35 -0.34
C ARG A 126 -5.36 4.54 1.12
N LEU A 127 -6.09 4.01 2.11
CA LEU A 127 -5.71 4.13 3.52
C LEU A 127 -4.40 3.43 3.83
N ASP A 128 -4.18 2.25 3.28
CA ASP A 128 -2.93 1.51 3.43
C ASP A 128 -1.74 2.30 2.86
N LEU A 129 -1.94 2.90 1.69
CA LEU A 129 -0.93 3.73 1.03
C LEU A 129 -0.63 5.01 1.81
N LEU A 130 -1.66 5.67 2.38
CA LEU A 130 -1.48 6.84 3.24
C LEU A 130 -0.71 6.47 4.50
N ALA A 131 -1.04 5.35 5.13
CA ALA A 131 -0.34 4.84 6.31
C ALA A 131 1.13 4.50 5.99
N GLU A 132 1.40 3.88 4.85
CA GLU A 132 2.77 3.60 4.40
C GLU A 132 3.55 4.89 4.13
N THR A 133 2.92 5.89 3.50
CA THR A 133 3.52 7.21 3.28
C THR A 133 3.89 7.87 4.60
N ALA A 134 2.98 7.85 5.57
CA ALA A 134 3.22 8.41 6.89
C ALA A 134 4.34 7.66 7.65
N ARG A 135 4.42 6.33 7.54
CA ARG A 135 5.51 5.54 8.14
C ARG A 135 6.88 5.89 7.52
N ARG A 136 6.97 6.00 6.20
CA ARG A 136 8.24 6.37 5.54
C ARG A 136 8.62 7.83 5.82
N TYR A 137 7.63 8.72 5.88
CA TYR A 137 7.85 10.09 6.32
C TYR A 137 8.41 10.16 7.75
N LEU A 138 7.82 9.39 8.67
CA LEU A 138 8.26 9.26 10.05
C LEU A 138 9.68 8.69 10.14
N ALA A 139 10.05 7.73 9.29
CA ALA A 139 11.41 7.19 9.23
C ALA A 139 12.44 8.27 8.83
N VAL A 140 12.09 9.19 7.92
CA VAL A 140 12.96 10.34 7.61
C VAL A 140 13.08 11.26 8.81
N ALA A 141 11.99 11.57 9.52
CA ALA A 141 12.01 12.41 10.73
C ALA A 141 12.84 11.77 11.85
N GLN A 142 12.73 10.45 12.04
CA GLN A 142 13.55 9.68 12.98
C GLN A 142 15.04 9.82 12.65
N ALA A 143 15.42 9.55 11.40
CA ALA A 143 16.83 9.62 10.99
C ALA A 143 17.42 11.04 11.13
N GLN A 144 16.61 12.08 10.85
CA GLN A 144 17.03 13.48 11.10
C GLN A 144 17.27 13.77 12.58
N SER A 145 16.38 13.29 13.45
CA SER A 145 16.51 13.47 14.90
C SER A 145 17.70 12.67 15.46
N ALA A 146 17.92 11.45 14.99
CA ALA A 146 19.07 10.62 15.36
C ALA A 146 20.39 11.30 14.95
N LEU A 147 20.46 11.86 13.74
CA LEU A 147 21.64 12.63 13.29
C LEU A 147 21.90 13.86 14.17
N GLN A 148 20.83 14.55 14.61
CA GLN A 148 20.96 15.67 15.52
C GLN A 148 21.49 15.24 16.91
N ILE A 149 21.03 14.11 17.42
CA ILE A 149 21.54 13.52 18.68
C ILE A 149 23.02 13.17 18.54
N ALA A 150 23.42 12.50 17.45
CA ALA A 150 24.79 12.11 17.19
C ALA A 150 25.73 13.32 17.06
N ASN A 151 25.31 14.39 16.36
CA ASN A 151 26.08 15.62 16.28
C ASN A 151 26.25 16.28 17.67
N THR A 152 25.21 16.23 18.50
CA THR A 152 25.30 16.75 19.89
C THR A 152 26.30 15.92 20.70
N ASP A 153 26.34 14.61 20.55
CA ASP A 153 27.31 13.75 21.24
C ASP A 153 28.75 14.05 20.81
N ILE A 154 29.00 14.16 19.49
CA ILE A 154 30.31 14.55 18.96
C ILE A 154 30.82 15.85 19.59
N GLU A 155 29.99 16.87 19.65
CA GLU A 155 30.33 18.17 20.25
C GLU A 155 30.76 18.00 21.74
N GLN A 156 30.08 17.13 22.48
CA GLN A 156 30.41 16.85 23.87
C GLN A 156 31.71 16.06 23.99
N ARG A 157 31.90 15.02 23.17
CA ARG A 157 33.11 14.19 23.14
C ARG A 157 34.33 15.01 22.74
N ARG A 158 34.24 15.93 21.79
CA ARG A 158 35.30 16.86 21.42
C ARG A 158 35.73 17.74 22.60
N ARG A 159 34.74 18.26 23.37
CA ARG A 159 35.04 19.02 24.59
C ARG A 159 35.73 18.16 25.67
N ALA A 160 35.29 16.91 25.80
CA ALA A 160 35.93 15.97 26.75
C ALA A 160 37.38 15.65 26.35
N VAL A 161 37.68 15.41 25.08
CA VAL A 161 39.03 15.20 24.55
C VAL A 161 39.91 16.44 24.81
N ALA A 162 39.43 17.63 24.56
CA ALA A 162 40.15 18.86 24.80
C ALA A 162 40.50 19.04 26.31
N ALA A 163 39.51 18.78 27.17
CA ALA A 163 39.71 18.86 28.63
C ALA A 163 40.70 17.76 29.16
N ALA A 164 40.62 16.54 28.65
CA ALA A 164 41.54 15.45 28.98
C ALA A 164 43.00 15.78 28.57
N ARG A 165 43.17 16.38 27.38
CA ARG A 165 44.47 16.82 26.87
C ARG A 165 45.12 17.90 27.78
N LEU A 166 44.33 18.90 28.18
CA LEU A 166 44.80 19.94 29.07
C LEU A 166 45.26 19.39 30.45
N ARG A 167 44.49 18.44 31.01
CA ARG A 167 44.87 17.82 32.28
C ARG A 167 46.10 16.93 32.16
N LEU A 168 46.28 16.23 31.06
CA LEU A 168 47.50 15.45 30.79
C LEU A 168 48.71 16.37 30.70
N GLN A 169 48.61 17.50 29.99
CA GLN A 169 49.70 18.50 29.89
C GLN A 169 50.06 19.10 31.25
N ALA A 170 49.07 19.26 32.13
CA ALA A 170 49.29 19.73 33.52
C ALA A 170 49.78 18.63 34.46
N GLY A 171 50.02 17.40 34.00
CA GLY A 171 50.41 16.26 34.82
C GLY A 171 49.31 15.78 35.78
N ALA A 172 48.06 16.23 35.60
CA ALA A 172 46.94 15.97 36.51
C ALA A 172 46.06 14.78 36.07
N SER A 173 46.44 14.04 35.00
CA SER A 173 45.69 12.90 34.49
C SER A 173 46.63 11.96 33.73
N PRO A 174 46.45 10.64 33.80
CA PRO A 174 47.22 9.68 33.02
C PRO A 174 46.83 9.73 31.54
N GLU A 175 47.73 9.30 30.65
CA GLU A 175 47.55 9.28 29.21
C GLU A 175 46.38 8.37 28.78
N SER A 176 46.09 7.31 29.52
CA SER A 176 44.96 6.42 29.31
C SER A 176 43.59 7.15 29.25
N VAL A 177 43.42 8.21 30.02
CA VAL A 177 42.20 9.04 30.00
C VAL A 177 42.03 9.76 28.67
N LEU A 178 43.13 10.29 28.10
CA LEU A 178 43.10 10.93 26.80
C LEU A 178 42.72 9.91 25.69
N PHE A 179 43.34 8.73 25.69
CA PHE A 179 43.04 7.68 24.71
C PHE A 179 41.59 7.17 24.84
N THR A 180 41.10 7.03 26.08
CA THR A 180 39.66 6.68 26.29
C THR A 180 38.73 7.76 25.72
N ALA A 181 39.03 9.04 25.97
CA ALA A 181 38.22 10.12 25.41
C ALA A 181 38.24 10.16 23.89
N GLN A 182 39.41 9.90 23.27
CA GLN A 182 39.55 9.82 21.82
C GLN A 182 38.79 8.62 21.23
N ALA A 183 38.83 7.46 21.87
CA ALA A 183 38.06 6.28 21.43
C ALA A 183 36.54 6.53 21.47
N MET A 184 36.06 7.19 22.54
CA MET A 184 34.66 7.57 22.66
C MET A 184 34.24 8.61 21.58
N LEU A 185 35.13 9.54 21.22
CA LEU A 185 34.87 10.46 20.11
C LEU A 185 34.80 9.72 18.78
N ALA A 186 35.74 8.82 18.50
CA ALA A 186 35.73 8.01 17.27
C ALA A 186 34.45 7.16 17.15
N GLN A 187 33.93 6.60 18.24
CA GLN A 187 32.65 5.89 18.28
C GLN A 187 31.50 6.82 17.95
N ALA A 188 31.43 8.02 18.51
CA ALA A 188 30.37 9.00 18.22
C ALA A 188 30.42 9.48 16.74
N GLU A 189 31.62 9.60 16.17
CA GLU A 189 31.79 9.92 14.74
C GLU A 189 31.29 8.79 13.84
N LEU A 190 31.52 7.51 14.20
CA LEU A 190 30.97 6.35 13.50
C LEU A 190 29.43 6.35 13.59
N ASP A 191 28.85 6.66 14.74
CA ASP A 191 27.40 6.68 14.93
C ASP A 191 26.75 7.81 14.11
N ARG A 192 27.41 8.97 14.00
CA ARG A 192 26.98 10.04 13.08
C ARG A 192 27.02 9.59 11.62
N ASP A 193 28.08 8.93 11.18
CA ASP A 193 28.24 8.50 9.80
C ASP A 193 27.16 7.48 9.42
N ARG A 194 26.81 6.56 10.33
CA ARG A 194 25.65 5.66 10.18
C ARG A 194 24.35 6.44 10.05
N ALA A 195 24.11 7.43 10.92
CA ALA A 195 22.89 8.22 10.87
C ALA A 195 22.75 9.02 9.56
N ILE A 196 23.86 9.45 8.94
CA ILE A 196 23.88 10.10 7.63
C ILE A 196 23.39 9.15 6.55
N GLU A 197 23.91 7.91 6.52
CA GLU A 197 23.52 6.90 5.53
C GLU A 197 22.06 6.47 5.73
N GLU A 198 21.61 6.28 6.97
CA GLU A 198 20.22 5.96 7.30
C GLU A 198 19.27 7.09 6.85
N ALA A 199 19.65 8.35 7.08
CA ALA A 199 18.85 9.50 6.61
C ALA A 199 18.79 9.57 5.08
N SER A 200 19.86 9.21 4.39
CA SER A 200 19.89 9.11 2.93
C SER A 200 18.97 8.01 2.42
N ALA A 201 19.07 6.82 3.00
CA ALA A 201 18.24 5.68 2.64
C ALA A 201 16.74 5.95 2.92
N ALA A 202 16.41 6.55 4.05
CA ALA A 202 15.04 6.91 4.39
C ALA A 202 14.42 7.91 3.39
N ARG A 203 15.18 8.94 2.96
CA ARG A 203 14.73 9.90 1.94
C ARG A 203 14.48 9.22 0.59
N LEU A 204 15.39 8.33 0.16
CA LEU A 204 15.22 7.55 -1.07
C LEU A 204 13.98 6.67 -1.00
N SER A 205 13.77 5.99 0.13
CA SER A 205 12.61 5.14 0.35
C SER A 205 11.29 5.92 0.30
N LEU A 206 11.24 7.11 0.90
CA LEU A 206 10.07 7.97 0.83
C LEU A 206 9.81 8.46 -0.60
N ALA A 207 10.84 8.98 -1.29
CA ALA A 207 10.73 9.49 -2.65
C ALA A 207 10.29 8.41 -3.66
N ALA A 208 10.66 7.16 -3.44
CA ALA A 208 10.26 6.03 -4.27
C ALA A 208 8.75 5.81 -4.33
N LEU A 209 7.97 6.27 -3.32
CA LEU A 209 6.51 6.13 -3.33
C LEU A 209 5.83 6.88 -4.47
N TRP A 210 6.38 8.01 -4.90
CA TRP A 210 5.90 8.75 -6.08
C TRP A 210 6.79 8.58 -7.31
N GLY A 211 7.63 7.52 -7.34
CA GLY A 211 8.46 7.16 -8.48
C GLY A 211 9.73 7.98 -8.66
N ALA A 212 10.07 8.87 -7.73
CA ALA A 212 11.30 9.66 -7.80
C ALA A 212 12.51 8.80 -7.42
N ARG A 213 13.55 8.79 -8.27
CA ARG A 213 14.82 8.09 -8.00
C ARG A 213 15.79 8.92 -7.17
N THR A 214 15.65 10.25 -7.21
CA THR A 214 16.42 11.20 -6.43
C THR A 214 15.46 12.08 -5.64
N PRO A 215 15.59 12.16 -4.29
CA PRO A 215 14.77 13.05 -3.51
C PRO A 215 15.00 14.53 -3.89
N ASP A 216 13.93 15.30 -4.06
CA ASP A 216 13.94 16.74 -4.31
C ASP A 216 13.86 17.56 -3.01
N PHE A 217 13.93 16.89 -1.86
CA PHE A 217 13.90 17.46 -0.52
C PHE A 217 15.11 17.00 0.31
N SER A 218 15.58 17.84 1.19
CA SER A 218 16.69 17.54 2.11
C SER A 218 16.22 17.14 3.51
N ARG A 219 15.05 17.65 3.92
CA ARG A 219 14.46 17.46 5.24
C ARG A 219 12.95 17.33 5.15
N VAL A 220 12.37 16.73 6.19
CA VAL A 220 10.93 16.77 6.43
C VAL A 220 10.61 17.73 7.56
N SER A 221 9.40 18.28 7.58
CA SER A 221 8.91 19.16 8.65
C SER A 221 8.30 18.35 9.79
N GLY A 222 8.13 18.99 10.95
CA GLY A 222 7.50 18.39 12.12
C GLY A 222 8.50 17.89 13.16
N ASP A 223 7.99 17.72 14.36
CA ASP A 223 8.74 17.24 15.53
C ASP A 223 8.15 15.88 15.93
N ALA A 224 8.95 14.83 15.81
CA ALA A 224 8.56 13.46 16.18
C ALA A 224 8.18 13.33 17.67
N LEU A 225 8.68 14.23 18.54
CA LEU A 225 8.37 14.22 19.98
C LEU A 225 7.00 14.84 20.31
N GLN A 226 6.34 15.51 19.36
CA GLN A 226 5.01 16.06 19.55
C GLN A 226 3.96 14.96 19.36
N LEU A 227 3.41 14.48 20.48
CA LEU A 227 2.41 13.42 20.50
C LEU A 227 1.04 14.02 20.82
N PRO A 228 0.05 13.96 19.89
CA PRO A 228 -1.29 14.49 20.12
C PRO A 228 -2.03 13.74 21.24
N ALA A 229 -3.12 14.31 21.73
CA ALA A 229 -4.02 13.58 22.59
C ALA A 229 -4.77 12.52 21.78
N LEU A 230 -4.79 11.28 22.28
CA LEU A 230 -5.57 10.22 21.66
C LEU A 230 -7.01 10.26 22.18
N ARG A 231 -7.99 9.99 21.31
CA ARG A 231 -9.37 9.76 21.70
C ARG A 231 -9.48 8.51 22.56
N ASP A 232 -10.55 8.43 23.33
CA ASP A 232 -10.82 7.25 24.15
C ASP A 232 -11.04 5.99 23.29
N PHE A 233 -10.70 4.85 23.85
CA PHE A 233 -10.75 3.56 23.12
C PHE A 233 -12.17 3.21 22.65
N ALA A 234 -13.21 3.57 23.41
CA ALA A 234 -14.59 3.29 23.02
C ALA A 234 -14.97 4.02 21.71
N SER A 235 -14.66 5.32 21.61
CA SER A 235 -14.88 6.10 20.39
C SER A 235 -14.13 5.55 19.18
N LEU A 236 -12.88 5.09 19.38
CA LEU A 236 -12.08 4.48 18.31
C LEU A 236 -12.68 3.13 17.86
N ASN A 237 -13.20 2.35 18.80
CA ASN A 237 -13.87 1.09 18.49
C ASN A 237 -15.18 1.29 17.71
N ASP A 238 -15.91 2.37 17.99
CA ASP A 238 -17.12 2.71 17.23
C ASP A 238 -16.77 3.08 15.77
N ASP A 239 -15.69 3.81 15.56
CA ASP A 239 -15.20 4.13 14.22
C ASP A 239 -14.78 2.86 13.46
N LEU A 240 -14.22 1.86 14.15
CA LEU A 240 -13.81 0.59 13.57
C LEU A 240 -14.98 -0.16 12.90
N GLN A 241 -16.23 0.02 13.39
CA GLN A 241 -17.42 -0.59 12.77
C GLN A 241 -17.68 -0.04 11.33
N ARG A 242 -17.09 1.10 11.00
CA ARG A 242 -17.20 1.75 9.69
C ARG A 242 -15.92 1.59 8.86
N ALA A 243 -14.99 0.77 9.32
CA ALA A 243 -13.72 0.54 8.64
C ALA A 243 -13.93 0.08 7.18
N PRO A 244 -13.16 0.61 6.22
CA PRO A 244 -13.27 0.23 4.81
C PRO A 244 -13.07 -1.27 4.56
N GLU A 245 -12.26 -1.94 5.36
CA GLU A 245 -12.08 -3.39 5.30
C GLU A 245 -13.39 -4.17 5.55
N LEU A 246 -14.28 -3.64 6.41
CA LEU A 246 -15.59 -4.24 6.61
C LEU A 246 -16.55 -3.94 5.44
N ALA A 247 -16.37 -2.81 4.77
CA ALA A 247 -17.11 -2.48 3.55
C ALA A 247 -16.70 -3.38 2.36
N GLU A 248 -15.45 -3.81 2.28
CA GLU A 248 -15.00 -4.82 1.31
C GLU A 248 -15.72 -6.15 1.49
N LEU A 249 -15.88 -6.62 2.73
CA LEU A 249 -16.63 -7.85 3.02
C LEU A 249 -18.11 -7.75 2.62
N LEU A 250 -18.71 -6.56 2.68
CA LEU A 250 -20.06 -6.33 2.14
C LEU A 250 -20.07 -6.38 0.61
N GLY A 251 -19.02 -5.92 -0.05
CA GLY A 251 -18.82 -6.07 -1.49
C GLY A 251 -18.70 -7.54 -1.89
N GLU A 252 -17.89 -8.30 -1.19
CA GLU A 252 -17.73 -9.76 -1.39
C GLU A 252 -19.06 -10.50 -1.19
N GLN A 253 -19.84 -10.16 -0.17
CA GLN A 253 -21.16 -10.73 0.04
C GLN A 253 -22.06 -10.54 -1.17
N ARG A 254 -22.13 -9.33 -1.74
CA ARG A 254 -22.93 -9.05 -2.94
C ARG A 254 -22.47 -9.88 -4.14
N ILE A 255 -21.16 -10.08 -4.30
CA ILE A 255 -20.60 -10.93 -5.35
C ILE A 255 -21.04 -12.38 -5.14
N ARG A 256 -20.95 -12.94 -3.91
CA ARG A 256 -21.37 -14.31 -3.61
C ARG A 256 -22.87 -14.51 -3.75
N GLU A 257 -23.69 -13.54 -3.37
CA GLU A 257 -25.13 -13.55 -3.59
C GLU A 257 -25.47 -13.57 -5.10
N ALA A 258 -24.81 -12.72 -5.89
CA ALA A 258 -25.01 -12.70 -7.34
C ALA A 258 -24.52 -14.00 -8.00
N GLN A 259 -23.41 -14.56 -7.53
CA GLN A 259 -22.89 -15.87 -7.98
C GLN A 259 -23.89 -16.99 -7.69
N LEU A 260 -24.46 -17.04 -6.48
CA LEU A 260 -25.48 -18.01 -6.14
C LEU A 260 -26.70 -17.89 -7.04
N GLN A 261 -27.16 -16.67 -7.33
CA GLN A 261 -28.26 -16.45 -8.26
C GLN A 261 -27.92 -16.96 -9.66
N LEU A 262 -26.73 -16.69 -10.17
CA LEU A 262 -26.29 -17.18 -11.48
C LEU A 262 -26.26 -18.72 -11.53
N VAL A 263 -25.70 -19.37 -10.51
CA VAL A 263 -25.65 -20.84 -10.45
C VAL A 263 -27.06 -21.45 -10.37
N ARG A 264 -27.98 -20.83 -9.60
CA ARG A 264 -29.37 -21.26 -9.54
C ARG A 264 -30.06 -21.25 -10.92
N THR A 265 -29.73 -20.30 -11.80
CA THR A 265 -30.30 -20.25 -13.15
C THR A 265 -29.92 -21.48 -14.00
N ARG A 266 -28.80 -22.17 -13.69
CA ARG A 266 -28.37 -23.40 -14.41
C ARG A 266 -29.29 -24.58 -14.18
N SER A 267 -30.12 -24.55 -13.13
CA SER A 267 -31.16 -25.58 -12.92
C SER A 267 -32.24 -25.54 -13.99
N ARG A 268 -32.42 -24.40 -14.68
CA ARG A 268 -33.39 -24.22 -15.76
C ARG A 268 -32.71 -24.51 -17.09
N PRO A 269 -33.18 -25.54 -17.86
CA PRO A 269 -32.55 -25.89 -19.13
C PRO A 269 -32.82 -24.84 -20.21
N ASP A 270 -31.83 -24.60 -21.04
CA ASP A 270 -32.00 -23.83 -22.25
C ASP A 270 -32.61 -24.66 -23.33
N TRP A 271 -33.27 -23.99 -24.25
CA TRP A 271 -33.90 -24.63 -25.39
C TRP A 271 -33.03 -24.40 -26.63
N ASN A 272 -32.60 -25.51 -27.26
CA ASN A 272 -31.94 -25.44 -28.54
C ASN A 272 -32.98 -25.59 -29.63
N TRP A 273 -32.94 -24.76 -30.64
CA TRP A 273 -33.80 -24.81 -31.81
C TRP A 273 -32.99 -24.78 -33.09
N GLN A 274 -33.52 -25.43 -34.13
CA GLN A 274 -32.91 -25.45 -35.44
C GLN A 274 -34.04 -25.40 -36.48
N VAL A 275 -33.86 -24.58 -37.53
CA VAL A 275 -34.75 -24.53 -38.71
C VAL A 275 -33.85 -24.52 -39.92
N GLY A 276 -34.19 -25.33 -40.91
CA GLY A 276 -33.39 -25.45 -42.13
C GLY A 276 -34.18 -25.87 -43.34
N VAL A 277 -33.50 -25.82 -44.46
CA VAL A 277 -34.02 -26.31 -45.76
C VAL A 277 -33.10 -27.45 -46.20
N ARG A 278 -33.71 -28.58 -46.50
CA ARG A 278 -33.04 -29.76 -47.03
C ARG A 278 -33.43 -29.98 -48.49
N ASN A 279 -32.45 -30.14 -49.36
CA ASN A 279 -32.60 -30.59 -50.71
C ASN A 279 -32.09 -32.04 -50.86
N SER A 280 -32.98 -32.97 -51.25
CA SER A 280 -32.65 -34.36 -51.55
C SER A 280 -32.56 -34.55 -53.04
N ARG A 281 -31.43 -35.02 -53.55
CA ARG A 281 -31.24 -35.27 -54.97
C ARG A 281 -31.90 -36.59 -55.40
N ALA A 282 -32.04 -37.52 -54.48
CA ALA A 282 -32.72 -38.81 -54.78
C ALA A 282 -34.18 -38.62 -55.14
N ASP A 283 -34.89 -37.75 -54.43
CA ASP A 283 -36.31 -37.49 -54.61
C ASP A 283 -36.59 -36.23 -55.44
N ASN A 284 -35.52 -35.51 -55.79
CA ASN A 284 -35.60 -34.18 -56.43
C ASN A 284 -36.58 -33.22 -55.68
N ALA A 285 -36.53 -33.29 -54.35
CA ALA A 285 -37.45 -32.60 -53.45
C ALA A 285 -36.72 -31.67 -52.50
N THR A 286 -37.38 -30.53 -52.20
CA THR A 286 -36.94 -29.61 -51.16
C THR A 286 -37.94 -29.65 -50.01
N SER A 287 -37.44 -29.80 -48.80
CA SER A 287 -38.21 -29.87 -47.55
C SER A 287 -37.73 -28.92 -46.50
N LEU A 288 -38.62 -28.53 -45.58
CA LEU A 288 -38.26 -27.81 -44.35
C LEU A 288 -37.89 -28.82 -43.26
N VAL A 289 -36.83 -28.52 -42.57
CA VAL A 289 -36.37 -29.31 -41.43
C VAL A 289 -36.43 -28.44 -40.18
N GLY A 290 -37.00 -28.96 -39.11
CA GLY A 290 -37.04 -28.29 -37.80
C GLY A 290 -36.61 -29.24 -36.71
N GLY A 291 -35.85 -28.71 -35.78
CA GLY A 291 -35.39 -29.45 -34.59
C GLY A 291 -35.55 -28.62 -33.33
N PHE A 292 -35.89 -29.29 -32.25
CA PHE A 292 -35.99 -28.69 -30.93
C PHE A 292 -35.48 -29.69 -29.90
N SER A 293 -34.57 -29.22 -29.00
CA SER A 293 -34.05 -30.08 -27.96
C SER A 293 -33.96 -29.37 -26.61
N ILE A 294 -34.27 -30.12 -25.56
CA ILE A 294 -34.19 -29.67 -24.16
C ILE A 294 -33.33 -30.65 -23.39
N PRO A 295 -32.22 -30.22 -22.76
CA PRO A 295 -31.42 -31.09 -21.91
C PRO A 295 -32.20 -31.49 -20.64
N LEU A 296 -32.35 -32.77 -20.39
CA LEU A 296 -33.04 -33.28 -19.21
C LEU A 296 -32.06 -33.41 -18.03
N GLY A 297 -32.57 -33.21 -16.80
CA GLY A 297 -31.80 -33.38 -15.58
C GLY A 297 -30.91 -32.21 -15.21
N SER A 298 -31.11 -31.05 -15.80
CA SER A 298 -30.34 -29.80 -15.51
C SER A 298 -30.37 -29.44 -14.03
N ALA A 299 -31.52 -29.56 -13.36
CA ALA A 299 -31.65 -29.31 -11.92
C ALA A 299 -30.76 -30.24 -11.07
N ARG A 300 -30.70 -31.53 -11.41
CA ARG A 300 -29.85 -32.51 -10.68
C ARG A 300 -28.35 -32.22 -10.90
N ARG A 301 -27.98 -31.78 -12.08
CA ARG A 301 -26.58 -31.42 -12.40
C ARG A 301 -26.18 -30.12 -11.71
N ALA A 302 -27.07 -29.14 -11.61
CA ALA A 302 -26.79 -27.88 -10.95
C ALA A 302 -26.79 -27.98 -9.40
N ALA A 303 -27.42 -28.99 -8.82
CA ALA A 303 -27.58 -29.12 -7.39
C ALA A 303 -26.25 -29.14 -6.58
N PRO A 304 -25.14 -29.78 -7.00
CA PRO A 304 -23.86 -29.67 -6.31
C PRO A 304 -23.28 -28.25 -6.33
N GLU A 305 -23.31 -27.58 -7.48
CA GLU A 305 -22.81 -26.19 -7.63
C GLU A 305 -23.63 -25.19 -6.82
N ILE A 306 -24.95 -25.41 -6.71
CA ILE A 306 -25.82 -24.57 -5.88
C ILE A 306 -25.45 -24.74 -4.41
N ARG A 307 -25.26 -25.99 -3.94
CA ARG A 307 -24.83 -26.24 -2.55
C ARG A 307 -23.46 -25.67 -2.23
N GLU A 308 -22.51 -25.72 -3.18
CA GLU A 308 -21.21 -25.07 -3.06
C GLU A 308 -21.36 -23.54 -2.88
N ALA A 309 -22.12 -22.89 -3.77
CA ALA A 309 -22.35 -21.45 -3.68
C ALA A 309 -23.13 -21.03 -2.41
N GLU A 310 -24.05 -21.88 -1.92
CA GLU A 310 -24.74 -21.66 -0.64
C GLU A 310 -23.79 -21.80 0.56
N ALA A 311 -22.89 -22.80 0.51
CA ALA A 311 -21.87 -22.98 1.54
C ALA A 311 -20.88 -21.82 1.55
N ASP A 312 -20.42 -21.37 0.38
CA ASP A 312 -19.55 -20.20 0.24
C ASP A 312 -20.17 -18.94 0.83
N LEU A 313 -21.45 -18.71 0.55
CA LEU A 313 -22.17 -17.58 1.15
C LEU A 313 -22.30 -17.72 2.68
N ALA A 314 -22.50 -18.94 3.17
CA ALA A 314 -22.61 -19.22 4.60
C ALA A 314 -21.27 -19.06 5.37
N LEU A 315 -20.12 -19.04 4.69
CA LEU A 315 -18.82 -18.76 5.31
C LEU A 315 -18.63 -17.28 5.65
N LEU A 316 -19.26 -16.36 4.91
CA LEU A 316 -19.04 -14.92 5.05
C LEU A 316 -19.31 -14.35 6.44
N PRO A 317 -20.36 -14.73 7.17
CA PRO A 317 -20.57 -14.27 8.54
C PRO A 317 -19.39 -14.62 9.47
N TYR A 318 -18.83 -15.81 9.32
CA TYR A 318 -17.68 -16.25 10.11
C TYR A 318 -16.40 -15.47 9.73
N GLN A 319 -16.18 -15.24 8.42
CA GLN A 319 -15.06 -14.41 7.95
C GLN A 319 -15.19 -12.98 8.47
N ARG A 320 -16.40 -12.40 8.44
CA ARG A 320 -16.66 -11.07 8.99
C ARG A 320 -16.40 -11.02 10.49
N GLN A 321 -16.87 -12.01 11.25
CA GLN A 321 -16.63 -12.09 12.68
C GLN A 321 -15.13 -12.21 12.99
N ALA A 322 -14.42 -13.07 12.28
CA ALA A 322 -12.96 -13.22 12.43
C ALA A 322 -12.23 -11.90 12.12
N ARG A 323 -12.62 -11.22 11.03
CA ARG A 323 -12.01 -9.93 10.66
C ARG A 323 -12.29 -8.85 11.70
N GLN A 324 -13.53 -8.77 12.22
CA GLN A 324 -13.87 -7.82 13.29
C GLN A 324 -13.04 -8.07 14.55
N GLN A 325 -12.87 -9.32 14.96
CA GLN A 325 -12.03 -9.67 16.13
C GLN A 325 -10.56 -9.30 15.89
N GLN A 326 -10.03 -9.57 14.69
CA GLN A 326 -8.68 -9.20 14.32
C GLN A 326 -8.46 -7.69 14.35
N LEU A 327 -9.37 -6.91 13.73
CA LEU A 327 -9.29 -5.45 13.71
C LEU A 327 -9.38 -4.87 15.13
N TYR A 328 -10.27 -5.40 15.96
CA TYR A 328 -10.37 -5.01 17.38
C TYR A 328 -9.07 -5.29 18.14
N ALA A 329 -8.48 -6.47 17.96
CA ALA A 329 -7.23 -6.84 18.63
C ALA A 329 -6.08 -5.91 18.17
N THR A 330 -5.99 -5.63 16.87
CA THR A 330 -4.97 -4.71 16.32
C THR A 330 -5.16 -3.29 16.86
N LEU A 331 -6.40 -2.81 16.93
CA LEU A 331 -6.70 -1.50 17.51
C LEU A 331 -6.32 -1.44 19.00
N ALA A 332 -6.68 -2.47 19.78
CA ALA A 332 -6.36 -2.53 21.20
C ALA A 332 -4.83 -2.55 21.44
N GLU A 333 -4.08 -3.30 20.62
CA GLU A 333 -2.63 -3.33 20.68
C GLU A 333 -2.01 -1.99 20.30
N ALA A 334 -2.48 -1.37 19.22
CA ALA A 334 -1.98 -0.05 18.77
C ALA A 334 -2.30 1.03 19.82
N HIS A 335 -3.50 1.03 20.40
CA HIS A 335 -3.87 1.95 21.46
C HIS A 335 -2.99 1.77 22.71
N GLY A 336 -2.79 0.53 23.16
CA GLY A 336 -1.93 0.22 24.29
C GLY A 336 -0.47 0.67 24.07
N ARG A 337 0.08 0.39 22.88
CA ARG A 337 1.42 0.86 22.48
C ARG A 337 1.53 2.38 22.49
N TYR A 338 0.53 3.07 21.94
CA TYR A 338 0.51 4.54 21.94
C TYR A 338 0.54 5.11 23.36
N VAL A 339 -0.35 4.63 24.24
CA VAL A 339 -0.45 5.14 25.63
C VAL A 339 0.83 4.90 26.40
N THR A 340 1.42 3.70 26.28
CA THR A 340 2.67 3.34 26.98
C THR A 340 3.84 4.18 26.45
N ALA A 341 4.00 4.26 25.14
CA ALA A 341 5.09 5.01 24.54
C ALA A 341 4.98 6.52 24.81
N ARG A 342 3.78 7.08 24.79
CA ARG A 342 3.54 8.48 25.17
C ARG A 342 3.91 8.75 26.62
N LEU A 343 3.55 7.85 27.53
CA LEU A 343 3.93 7.96 28.95
C LEU A 343 5.46 7.96 29.10
N GLU A 344 6.16 7.07 28.36
CA GLU A 344 7.63 6.99 28.38
C GLU A 344 8.25 8.31 27.89
N VAL A 345 7.80 8.85 26.76
CA VAL A 345 8.27 10.16 26.23
C VAL A 345 8.09 11.25 27.27
N GLN A 346 6.91 11.33 27.90
CA GLN A 346 6.60 12.35 28.91
C GLN A 346 7.50 12.22 30.15
N ARG A 347 7.71 11.00 30.65
CA ARG A 347 8.59 10.75 31.79
C ARG A 347 10.06 11.00 31.49
N MET A 348 10.52 10.60 30.31
CA MET A 348 11.87 10.93 29.87
C MET A 348 12.10 12.44 29.81
N GLN A 349 11.14 13.19 29.27
CA GLN A 349 11.24 14.65 29.13
C GLN A 349 11.15 15.39 30.47
N ALA A 350 10.21 14.99 31.35
CA ALA A 350 9.95 15.71 32.60
C ALA A 350 10.92 15.32 33.72
N ASP A 351 11.25 14.03 33.84
CA ASP A 351 11.93 13.52 35.00
C ASP A 351 13.39 13.09 34.71
N VAL A 352 13.58 12.20 33.72
CA VAL A 352 14.89 11.51 33.53
C VAL A 352 15.96 12.44 32.94
N LEU A 353 15.67 13.06 31.81
CA LEU A 353 16.64 13.88 31.07
C LEU A 353 17.10 15.11 31.86
N PRO A 354 16.25 15.84 32.61
CA PRO A 354 16.70 16.96 33.45
C PRO A 354 17.62 16.51 34.60
N GLN A 355 17.36 15.36 35.23
CA GLN A 355 18.20 14.86 36.29
C GLN A 355 19.54 14.35 35.74
N LEU A 356 19.59 13.65 34.64
CA LEU A 356 20.83 13.24 33.99
C LEU A 356 21.67 14.45 33.55
N GLN A 357 21.04 15.52 33.08
CA GLN A 357 21.75 16.76 32.73
C GLN A 357 22.38 17.45 33.95
N LYS A 358 21.69 17.45 35.10
CA LYS A 358 22.23 17.98 36.35
C LYS A 358 23.38 17.11 36.86
N ALA A 359 23.23 15.78 36.85
CA ALA A 359 24.26 14.85 37.27
C ALA A 359 25.50 14.95 36.40
N GLU A 360 25.35 15.02 35.06
CA GLU A 360 26.50 15.19 34.17
C GLU A 360 27.25 16.48 34.42
N ARG A 361 26.56 17.60 34.62
CA ARG A 361 27.20 18.90 34.94
C ARG A 361 27.97 18.83 36.28
N ALA A 362 27.37 18.21 37.27
CA ALA A 362 28.03 18.04 38.58
C ALA A 362 29.28 17.16 38.47
N ALA A 363 29.21 16.05 37.75
CA ALA A 363 30.33 15.15 37.51
C ALA A 363 31.44 15.84 36.68
N GLU A 364 31.10 16.64 35.69
CA GLU A 364 32.08 17.44 34.93
C GLU A 364 32.83 18.40 35.84
N GLN A 365 32.13 19.14 36.71
CA GLN A 365 32.75 20.06 37.67
C GLN A 365 33.63 19.32 38.66
N ALA A 366 33.15 18.21 39.25
CA ALA A 366 33.91 17.38 40.18
C ALA A 366 35.18 16.80 39.53
N TRP A 367 35.10 16.32 38.31
CA TRP A 367 36.23 15.83 37.53
C TRP A 367 37.27 16.94 37.29
N ARG A 368 36.81 18.14 36.87
CA ARG A 368 37.70 19.29 36.69
C ARG A 368 38.42 19.68 37.98
N ALA A 369 37.73 19.58 39.11
CA ALA A 369 38.32 19.84 40.43
C ALA A 369 39.21 18.69 40.96
N GLY A 370 39.26 17.52 40.28
CA GLY A 370 40.01 16.35 40.73
C GLY A 370 39.30 15.46 41.76
N ALA A 371 38.00 15.74 42.02
CA ALA A 371 37.20 15.03 43.03
C ALA A 371 36.41 13.82 42.45
N ALA A 372 36.31 13.67 41.11
CA ALA A 372 35.68 12.56 40.45
C ALA A 372 36.55 12.00 39.31
N SER A 373 36.28 10.76 38.91
CA SER A 373 36.98 10.11 37.79
C SER A 373 36.42 10.57 36.43
N TYR A 374 37.26 10.50 35.40
CA TYR A 374 36.81 10.71 34.03
C TYR A 374 35.70 9.73 33.62
N MET A 375 35.82 8.46 34.05
CA MET A 375 34.85 7.41 33.70
C MET A 375 33.47 7.70 34.26
N GLU A 376 33.36 8.25 35.46
CA GLU A 376 32.06 8.66 36.04
C GLU A 376 31.40 9.73 35.21
N TRP A 377 32.11 10.78 34.79
CA TRP A 377 31.59 11.81 33.91
C TRP A 377 31.22 11.22 32.52
N ALA A 378 32.10 10.43 31.92
CA ALA A 378 31.87 9.81 30.62
C ALA A 378 30.65 8.87 30.61
N GLN A 379 30.41 8.15 31.72
CA GLN A 379 29.25 7.27 31.89
C GLN A 379 27.93 8.09 31.92
N LEU A 380 27.91 9.21 32.65
CA LEU A 380 26.74 10.07 32.72
C LEU A 380 26.41 10.73 31.34
N GLN A 381 27.48 11.10 30.59
CA GLN A 381 27.27 11.54 29.17
C GLN A 381 26.64 10.44 28.33
N ALA A 382 27.15 9.21 28.39
CA ALA A 382 26.62 8.08 27.63
C ALA A 382 25.15 7.80 28.02
N MET A 383 24.83 7.75 29.32
CA MET A 383 23.48 7.55 29.81
C MET A 383 22.50 8.63 29.31
N ARG A 384 22.94 9.88 29.22
CA ARG A 384 22.11 10.96 28.73
C ARG A 384 21.82 10.83 27.22
N ILE A 385 22.84 10.47 26.43
CA ILE A 385 22.67 10.24 24.97
C ILE A 385 21.75 9.02 24.75
N GLU A 386 21.97 7.93 25.44
CA GLU A 386 21.12 6.74 25.38
C GLU A 386 19.66 7.04 25.77
N SER A 387 19.46 7.85 26.83
CA SER A 387 18.11 8.27 27.22
C SER A 387 17.43 9.16 26.18
N ARG A 388 18.16 9.99 25.44
CA ARG A 388 17.61 10.76 24.31
C ARG A 388 17.22 9.86 23.14
N GLN A 389 18.04 8.84 22.84
CA GLN A 389 17.69 7.86 21.82
C GLN A 389 16.45 7.08 22.21
N ARG A 390 16.36 6.59 23.45
CA ARG A 390 15.15 5.91 23.96
C ARG A 390 13.91 6.81 23.87
N GLN A 391 14.04 8.09 24.21
CA GLN A 391 12.94 9.05 24.07
C GLN A 391 12.47 9.16 22.61
N LEU A 392 13.42 9.26 21.66
CA LEU A 392 13.12 9.29 20.24
C LEU A 392 12.43 7.99 19.78
N ASP A 393 12.97 6.83 20.17
CA ASP A 393 12.42 5.53 19.80
C ASP A 393 10.98 5.34 20.35
N ALA A 394 10.75 5.76 21.60
CA ALA A 394 9.42 5.77 22.18
C ALA A 394 8.46 6.71 21.42
N ALA A 395 8.91 7.89 21.01
CA ALA A 395 8.12 8.83 20.22
C ALA A 395 7.75 8.23 18.84
N ILE A 396 8.72 7.59 18.16
CA ILE A 396 8.49 6.91 16.90
C ILE A 396 7.51 5.74 17.05
N ALA A 397 7.63 4.96 18.13
CA ALA A 397 6.71 3.88 18.45
C ALA A 397 5.28 4.41 18.66
N ALA A 398 5.12 5.54 19.38
CA ALA A 398 3.83 6.20 19.56
C ALA A 398 3.26 6.69 18.22
N GLN A 399 4.04 7.40 17.40
CA GLN A 399 3.60 7.90 16.09
C GLN A 399 3.22 6.75 15.15
N THR A 400 3.99 5.65 15.14
CA THR A 400 3.67 4.46 14.36
C THR A 400 2.35 3.82 14.80
N ALA A 401 2.11 3.75 16.11
CA ALA A 401 0.85 3.27 16.66
C ALA A 401 -0.31 4.19 16.32
N LEU A 402 -0.10 5.51 16.31
CA LEU A 402 -1.11 6.49 15.89
C LEU A 402 -1.48 6.34 14.42
N ILE A 403 -0.50 6.18 13.54
CA ILE A 403 -0.72 5.92 12.11
C ILE A 403 -1.59 4.66 11.93
N GLU A 404 -1.31 3.60 12.68
CA GLU A 404 -2.12 2.37 12.61
C GLU A 404 -3.56 2.59 13.10
N ILE A 405 -3.77 3.33 14.19
CA ILE A 405 -5.09 3.71 14.67
C ILE A 405 -5.86 4.51 13.62
N GLN A 406 -5.23 5.51 13.00
CA GLN A 406 -5.83 6.33 11.96
C GLN A 406 -6.18 5.50 10.72
N ARG A 407 -5.31 4.56 10.32
CA ARG A 407 -5.57 3.63 9.22
C ARG A 407 -6.80 2.77 9.49
N LEU A 408 -6.90 2.19 10.68
CA LEU A 408 -8.00 1.30 11.08
C LEU A 408 -9.35 2.04 11.22
N THR A 409 -9.32 3.27 11.71
CA THR A 409 -10.52 4.06 11.98
C THR A 409 -10.94 4.95 10.81
N GLY A 410 -10.11 5.03 9.76
CA GLY A 410 -10.35 5.92 8.62
C GLY A 410 -10.25 7.41 8.97
N GLN A 411 -9.70 7.75 10.15
CA GLN A 411 -9.49 9.15 10.53
C GLN A 411 -8.45 9.80 9.62
N GLY A 412 -8.68 11.07 9.27
CA GLY A 412 -7.79 11.80 8.37
C GLY A 412 -6.35 11.84 8.89
N MET A 413 -5.42 11.43 8.05
CA MET A 413 -3.98 11.57 8.30
C MET A 413 -3.48 12.97 7.93
N LEU A 414 -4.34 13.81 7.34
CA LEU A 414 -4.06 15.20 6.95
C LEU A 414 -4.36 16.12 8.13
N ALA A 415 -3.47 17.05 8.41
CA ALA A 415 -3.68 18.10 9.42
C ALA A 415 -4.91 18.98 9.10
N THR A 416 -5.29 19.07 7.82
CA THR A 416 -6.43 19.86 7.33
C THR A 416 -7.77 19.25 7.70
N ASP A 417 -7.88 17.90 7.81
CA ASP A 417 -9.15 17.25 8.15
C ASP A 417 -9.54 17.43 9.63
N ALA A 418 -8.57 17.69 10.51
CA ALA A 418 -8.83 17.99 11.92
C ALA A 418 -9.53 19.35 12.13
N THR A 419 -9.31 20.32 11.22
CA THR A 419 -9.92 21.66 11.30
C THR A 419 -11.33 21.70 10.72
N VAL A 420 -11.62 20.91 9.68
CA VAL A 420 -12.94 20.86 9.05
C VAL A 420 -13.96 20.09 9.92
N ALA A 421 -13.51 19.11 10.71
CA ALA A 421 -14.38 18.38 11.63
C ALA A 421 -14.86 19.23 12.83
N VAL A 422 -14.10 20.27 13.22
CA VAL A 422 -14.49 21.19 14.31
C VAL A 422 -15.45 22.27 13.81
N GLU A 423 -15.38 22.66 12.54
CA GLU A 423 -16.21 23.70 11.95
C GLU A 423 -17.63 23.22 11.56
N ASN A 424 -17.82 21.90 11.36
CA ASN A 424 -19.12 21.29 11.10
C ASN A 424 -19.84 20.77 12.35
N ALA A 425 -19.28 20.93 13.55
CA ALA A 425 -19.85 20.53 14.84
C ALA A 425 -20.24 21.74 15.71
N GLY A 426 -20.26 22.94 15.15
CA GLY A 426 -20.65 24.19 15.82
C GLY A 426 -22.04 24.68 15.43
#